data_5338c0b5dd7de2610c5afec6200398e4
#
_entry.id   5338c0b5dd7de2610c5afec6200398e4
#
_cell.length_a   1.000
_cell.length_b   1.000
_cell.length_c   1.000
_cell.angle_alpha   90.00
_cell.angle_beta   90.00
_cell.angle_gamma   90.00
#
_symmetry.space_group_name_H-M   'P 1'
#
loop_
_entity.id
_entity.type
_entity.pdbx_description
1 polymer ?
#
loop_
_entity_poly.entity_id
_entity_poly.type
_entity_poly.pdbx_seq_one_letter_code
_entity_poly.pdbx_strand_id
1 'polypeptide(L)'
;KIFSFNTYQTYWKHTKYFIKYIKEKHPECTTLKSAKKYVNEWLQVRVDQGLSAWTVQLEAKALGKLYGITPEDKDYFKPPKRNREDIKRSRGDRVRDRHFSKTNNDELIKFCRGTGLRRKELQELRGKDLVSREQIEREISQLESVPVEQREPSVTKRLEMLQDARMFPEGWFIHVRNGKGGRERLSPIIGKNAEQIIERIADTPAEEKVWQHVHNSADIHGYRAEYATAIYKAHARESKDIPYD
;
A
#
# COMPACT_ATOMS: atom_id res chain seq x y z
N LYS A 1 1.40 -8.04 19.50
CA LYS A 1 0.06 -8.12 18.90
C LYS A 1 0.19 -8.04 17.37
N ILE A 2 -0.61 -8.82 16.61
CA ILE A 2 -0.72 -8.71 15.14
C ILE A 2 -2.06 -8.04 14.86
N PHE A 3 -2.03 -6.89 14.18
CA PHE A 3 -3.24 -6.06 13.98
C PHE A 3 -3.94 -6.32 12.63
N SER A 4 -3.28 -7.04 11.69
CA SER A 4 -3.81 -7.30 10.36
C SER A 4 -3.93 -8.80 10.11
N PHE A 5 -5.11 -9.24 9.65
CA PHE A 5 -5.35 -10.63 9.26
C PHE A 5 -4.38 -11.09 8.15
N ASN A 6 -4.10 -10.24 7.17
CA ASN A 6 -3.14 -10.57 6.11
C ASN A 6 -1.71 -10.76 6.65
N THR A 7 -1.31 -9.97 7.64
CA THR A 7 -0.01 -10.14 8.32
C THR A 7 0.02 -11.46 9.08
N TYR A 8 -1.07 -11.79 9.79
CA TYR A 8 -1.21 -13.07 10.47
C TYR A 8 -1.08 -14.25 9.50
N GLN A 9 -1.83 -14.25 8.39
CA GLN A 9 -1.74 -15.30 7.37
C GLN A 9 -0.33 -15.43 6.77
N THR A 10 0.32 -14.29 6.50
CA THR A 10 1.68 -14.26 5.99
C THR A 10 2.66 -14.89 6.98
N TYR A 11 2.60 -14.50 8.25
CA TYR A 11 3.46 -15.05 9.28
C TYR A 11 3.19 -16.55 9.49
N TRP A 12 1.92 -16.94 9.49
CA TRP A 12 1.53 -18.35 9.56
C TRP A 12 2.10 -19.18 8.41
N LYS A 13 2.06 -18.68 7.19
CA LYS A 13 2.65 -19.32 6.02
C LYS A 13 4.15 -19.55 6.20
N HIS A 14 4.89 -18.53 6.62
CA HIS A 14 6.34 -18.64 6.82
C HIS A 14 6.71 -19.54 8.01
N THR A 15 5.92 -19.52 9.07
CA THR A 15 6.06 -20.48 10.18
C THR A 15 5.87 -21.93 9.71
N LYS A 16 4.92 -22.20 8.81
CA LYS A 16 4.75 -23.56 8.23
C LYS A 16 5.99 -24.02 7.46
N TYR A 17 6.68 -23.13 6.75
CA TYR A 17 7.92 -23.50 6.05
C TYR A 17 9.02 -23.90 7.04
N PHE A 18 9.15 -23.17 8.14
CA PHE A 18 10.07 -23.54 9.21
C PHE A 18 9.70 -24.90 9.85
N ILE A 19 8.43 -25.11 10.16
CA ILE A 19 7.96 -26.40 10.72
C ILE A 19 8.25 -27.57 9.77
N LYS A 20 8.06 -27.36 8.46
CA LYS A 20 8.39 -28.38 7.45
C LYS A 20 9.89 -28.69 7.48
N TYR A 21 10.75 -27.68 7.51
CA TYR A 21 12.18 -27.86 7.64
C TYR A 21 12.57 -28.66 8.89
N ILE A 22 12.00 -28.33 10.05
CA ILE A 22 12.26 -29.03 11.30
C ILE A 22 11.88 -30.53 11.19
N LYS A 23 10.74 -30.83 10.60
CA LYS A 23 10.30 -32.22 10.39
C LYS A 23 11.25 -33.01 9.48
N GLU A 24 11.85 -32.34 8.49
CA GLU A 24 12.73 -32.99 7.52
C GLU A 24 14.18 -33.14 8.02
N LYS A 25 14.69 -32.14 8.74
CA LYS A 25 16.10 -32.06 9.14
C LYS A 25 16.34 -32.41 10.59
N HIS A 26 15.34 -32.26 11.47
CA HIS A 26 15.42 -32.42 12.91
C HIS A 26 14.22 -33.24 13.42
N PRO A 27 14.03 -34.48 12.93
CA PRO A 27 12.86 -35.30 13.27
C PRO A 27 12.74 -35.60 14.76
N GLU A 28 13.86 -35.54 15.51
CA GLU A 28 13.89 -35.64 16.97
C GLU A 28 13.17 -34.48 17.67
N CYS A 29 12.91 -33.38 16.94
CA CYS A 29 12.32 -32.18 17.48
C CYS A 29 10.80 -32.23 17.36
N THR A 30 10.12 -32.67 18.41
CA THR A 30 8.66 -32.91 18.39
C THR A 30 7.80 -31.76 18.84
N THR A 31 8.39 -30.68 19.41
CA THR A 31 7.66 -29.51 19.93
C THR A 31 8.14 -28.20 19.34
N LEU A 32 7.26 -27.19 19.25
CA LEU A 32 7.66 -25.85 18.86
C LEU A 32 8.69 -25.25 19.81
N LYS A 33 8.62 -25.57 21.11
CA LYS A 33 9.58 -25.07 22.09
C LYS A 33 11.00 -25.60 21.81
N SER A 34 11.15 -26.88 21.51
CA SER A 34 12.44 -27.50 21.18
C SER A 34 12.97 -27.02 19.81
N ALA A 35 12.08 -26.65 18.89
CA ALA A 35 12.45 -26.12 17.59
C ALA A 35 13.08 -24.71 17.64
N LYS A 36 12.87 -23.94 18.73
CA LYS A 36 13.38 -22.57 18.86
C LYS A 36 14.88 -22.47 18.56
N LYS A 37 15.69 -23.40 19.01
CA LYS A 37 17.15 -23.41 18.83
C LYS A 37 17.61 -23.47 17.37
N TYR A 38 16.76 -23.92 16.46
CA TYR A 38 17.05 -24.05 15.03
C TYR A 38 16.57 -22.85 14.19
N VAL A 39 16.04 -21.80 14.81
CA VAL A 39 15.55 -20.60 14.08
C VAL A 39 16.65 -19.95 13.25
N ASN A 40 17.83 -19.75 13.86
CA ASN A 40 18.96 -19.10 13.20
C ASN A 40 19.55 -19.98 12.09
N GLU A 41 19.61 -21.29 12.30
CA GLU A 41 20.01 -22.27 11.29
C GLU A 41 19.09 -22.19 10.07
N TRP A 42 17.77 -22.26 10.28
CA TRP A 42 16.78 -22.13 9.22
C TRP A 42 16.95 -20.82 8.43
N LEU A 43 17.06 -19.71 9.13
CA LEU A 43 17.18 -18.40 8.48
C LEU A 43 18.50 -18.29 7.70
N GLN A 44 19.59 -18.90 8.17
CA GLN A 44 20.83 -19.00 7.42
C GLN A 44 20.66 -19.84 6.15
N VAL A 45 20.01 -21.00 6.24
CA VAL A 45 19.66 -21.81 5.05
C VAL A 45 18.89 -21.01 4.02
N ARG A 46 17.98 -20.11 4.44
CA ARG A 46 17.24 -19.24 3.52
C ARG A 46 18.14 -18.20 2.84
N VAL A 47 19.14 -17.69 3.55
CA VAL A 47 20.18 -16.80 2.96
C VAL A 47 21.00 -17.58 1.93
N ASP A 48 21.47 -18.78 2.26
CA ASP A 48 22.31 -19.63 1.42
C ASP A 48 21.57 -20.10 0.15
N GLN A 49 20.26 -20.24 0.23
CA GLN A 49 19.37 -20.49 -0.92
C GLN A 49 19.19 -19.27 -1.83
N GLY A 50 19.81 -18.12 -1.52
CA GLY A 50 19.73 -16.91 -2.32
C GLY A 50 18.39 -16.18 -2.24
N LEU A 51 17.59 -16.39 -1.18
CA LEU A 51 16.34 -15.64 -1.02
C LEU A 51 16.64 -14.15 -0.76
N SER A 52 15.73 -13.31 -1.28
CA SER A 52 15.89 -11.86 -1.12
C SER A 52 15.93 -11.45 0.37
N ALA A 53 16.73 -10.42 0.70
CA ALA A 53 16.82 -9.87 2.04
C ALA A 53 15.44 -9.50 2.63
N TRP A 54 14.48 -9.07 1.78
CA TRP A 54 13.09 -8.81 2.19
C TRP A 54 12.36 -10.08 2.67
N THR A 55 12.57 -11.20 1.96
CA THR A 55 11.95 -12.49 2.33
C THR A 55 12.53 -13.00 3.63
N VAL A 56 13.87 -13.02 3.75
CA VAL A 56 14.55 -13.47 4.98
C VAL A 56 14.16 -12.61 6.18
N GLN A 57 14.08 -11.28 6.03
CA GLN A 57 13.61 -10.41 7.11
C GLN A 57 12.14 -10.66 7.49
N LEU A 58 11.29 -11.00 6.52
CA LEU A 58 9.90 -11.34 6.79
C LEU A 58 9.80 -12.65 7.59
N GLU A 59 10.57 -13.66 7.22
CA GLU A 59 10.66 -14.93 7.93
C GLU A 59 11.22 -14.74 9.35
N ALA A 60 12.28 -13.96 9.51
CA ALA A 60 12.84 -13.62 10.82
C ALA A 60 11.81 -12.92 11.72
N LYS A 61 11.03 -11.98 11.17
CA LYS A 61 9.94 -11.31 11.91
C LYS A 61 8.81 -12.28 12.28
N ALA A 62 8.45 -13.22 11.40
CA ALA A 62 7.42 -14.19 11.67
C ALA A 62 7.84 -15.13 12.81
N LEU A 63 9.07 -15.66 12.77
CA LEU A 63 9.61 -16.53 13.80
C LEU A 63 9.92 -15.78 15.10
N GLY A 64 10.41 -14.55 15.01
CA GLY A 64 10.56 -13.67 16.17
C GLY A 64 9.23 -13.46 16.89
N LYS A 65 8.14 -13.26 16.12
CA LYS A 65 6.79 -13.13 16.70
C LYS A 65 6.29 -14.42 17.33
N LEU A 66 6.62 -15.58 16.75
CA LEU A 66 6.27 -16.89 17.29
C LEU A 66 6.96 -17.15 18.62
N TYR A 67 8.23 -16.83 18.73
CA TYR A 67 9.06 -17.15 19.88
C TYR A 67 9.29 -16.01 20.87
N GLY A 68 8.68 -14.85 20.65
CA GLY A 68 8.87 -13.67 21.47
C GLY A 68 10.27 -13.07 21.38
N ILE A 69 10.98 -13.29 20.25
CA ILE A 69 12.33 -12.76 20.02
C ILE A 69 12.18 -11.42 19.30
N THR A 70 12.85 -10.39 19.80
CA THR A 70 12.87 -9.02 19.24
C THR A 70 14.23 -8.68 18.65
N PRO A 71 14.36 -7.66 17.80
CA PRO A 71 15.65 -7.25 17.25
C PRO A 71 16.72 -6.88 18.28
N GLU A 72 16.31 -6.56 19.51
CA GLU A 72 17.18 -6.20 20.64
C GLU A 72 17.77 -7.43 21.35
N ASP A 73 17.19 -8.61 21.14
CA ASP A 73 17.64 -9.85 21.74
C ASP A 73 18.96 -10.33 21.09
N LYS A 74 19.87 -10.83 21.90
CA LYS A 74 21.18 -11.37 21.43
C LYS A 74 21.01 -12.54 20.42
N ASP A 75 19.96 -13.31 20.60
CA ASP A 75 19.64 -14.47 19.75
C ASP A 75 18.87 -14.10 18.48
N TYR A 76 18.58 -12.81 18.26
CA TYR A 76 17.89 -12.37 17.05
C TYR A 76 18.79 -12.55 15.82
N PHE A 77 18.29 -13.29 14.84
CA PHE A 77 18.96 -13.44 13.56
C PHE A 77 19.07 -12.09 12.86
N LYS A 78 20.29 -11.72 12.47
CA LYS A 78 20.54 -10.49 11.70
C LYS A 78 20.38 -10.76 10.20
N PRO A 79 19.22 -10.49 9.61
CA PRO A 79 19.01 -10.73 8.19
C PRO A 79 19.94 -9.85 7.34
N PRO A 80 20.24 -10.25 6.09
CA PRO A 80 21.01 -9.43 5.18
C PRO A 80 20.43 -8.02 5.03
N LYS A 81 21.31 -7.01 4.85
CA LYS A 81 20.90 -5.63 4.61
C LYS A 81 20.10 -5.54 3.30
N ARG A 82 19.04 -4.76 3.32
CA ARG A 82 18.23 -4.48 2.12
C ARG A 82 18.93 -3.41 1.29
N ASN A 83 19.33 -3.75 0.06
CA ASN A 83 19.85 -2.77 -0.88
C ASN A 83 18.77 -2.48 -1.94
N ARG A 84 18.59 -1.21 -2.29
CA ARG A 84 17.60 -0.83 -3.31
C ARG A 84 17.92 -1.43 -4.68
N GLU A 85 19.19 -1.62 -4.99
CA GLU A 85 19.70 -2.21 -6.22
C GLU A 85 19.27 -3.67 -6.39
N ASP A 86 19.09 -4.40 -5.27
CA ASP A 86 18.63 -5.80 -5.29
C ASP A 86 17.12 -5.93 -5.58
N ILE A 87 16.39 -4.83 -5.71
CA ILE A 87 14.96 -4.85 -6.01
C ILE A 87 14.76 -5.23 -7.49
N LYS A 88 14.75 -6.50 -7.77
CA LYS A 88 14.32 -7.03 -9.08
C LYS A 88 12.81 -6.85 -9.19
N ARG A 89 12.40 -5.71 -9.72
CA ARG A 89 11.01 -5.50 -10.14
C ARG A 89 10.81 -6.28 -11.44
N SER A 90 10.58 -7.58 -11.32
CA SER A 90 10.19 -8.40 -12.48
C SER A 90 8.78 -7.99 -12.91
N ARG A 91 8.68 -6.87 -13.59
CA ARG A 91 7.56 -6.56 -14.48
C ARG A 91 7.87 -7.08 -15.87
N GLY A 92 8.41 -8.31 -15.94
CA GLY A 92 8.50 -9.03 -17.18
C GLY A 92 7.11 -9.17 -17.80
N ASP A 93 7.07 -9.46 -19.09
CA ASP A 93 5.80 -9.69 -19.80
C ASP A 93 4.97 -10.68 -19.01
N ARG A 94 3.90 -10.19 -18.42
CA ARG A 94 2.95 -11.04 -17.71
C ARG A 94 2.33 -11.94 -18.73
N VAL A 95 2.29 -13.22 -18.43
CA VAL A 95 1.43 -14.15 -19.16
C VAL A 95 0.06 -13.49 -19.27
N ARG A 96 -0.34 -13.13 -20.48
CA ARG A 96 -1.58 -12.43 -20.76
C ARG A 96 -2.73 -13.30 -20.23
N ASP A 97 -3.43 -12.79 -19.23
CA ASP A 97 -4.68 -13.42 -18.82
C ASP A 97 -5.65 -13.37 -20.01
N ARG A 98 -5.96 -14.54 -20.55
CA ARG A 98 -6.87 -14.69 -21.70
C ARG A 98 -8.28 -14.17 -21.40
N HIS A 99 -8.65 -14.08 -20.13
CA HIS A 99 -9.95 -13.59 -19.68
C HIS A 99 -9.99 -12.08 -19.42
N PHE A 100 -8.86 -11.37 -19.53
CA PHE A 100 -8.82 -9.93 -19.35
C PHE A 100 -8.73 -9.19 -20.69
N SER A 101 -9.84 -8.59 -21.09
CA SER A 101 -9.91 -7.69 -22.25
C SER A 101 -9.61 -6.25 -21.82
N LYS A 102 -8.54 -5.65 -22.33
CA LYS A 102 -8.24 -4.22 -22.10
C LYS A 102 -9.33 -3.32 -22.68
N THR A 103 -9.91 -3.69 -23.82
CA THR A 103 -10.98 -2.93 -24.46
C THR A 103 -12.23 -2.91 -23.59
N ASN A 104 -12.66 -4.07 -23.07
CA ASN A 104 -13.85 -4.15 -22.21
C ASN A 104 -13.63 -3.51 -20.83
N ASN A 105 -12.38 -3.29 -20.42
CA ASN A 105 -12.01 -2.65 -19.15
C ASN A 105 -11.33 -1.29 -19.37
N ASP A 106 -11.48 -0.67 -20.53
CA ASP A 106 -10.79 0.58 -20.88
C ASP A 106 -11.17 1.71 -19.91
N GLU A 107 -12.44 1.82 -19.57
CA GLU A 107 -12.92 2.81 -18.60
C GLU A 107 -12.28 2.62 -17.21
N LEU A 108 -12.23 1.38 -16.71
CA LEU A 108 -11.55 1.06 -15.43
C LEU A 108 -10.05 1.41 -15.49
N ILE A 109 -9.40 1.11 -16.62
CA ILE A 109 -7.98 1.42 -16.82
C ILE A 109 -7.73 2.93 -16.78
N LYS A 110 -8.53 3.70 -17.54
CA LYS A 110 -8.48 5.17 -17.55
C LYS A 110 -8.72 5.74 -16.15
N PHE A 111 -9.74 5.24 -15.47
CA PHE A 111 -10.06 5.61 -14.10
C PHE A 111 -8.88 5.37 -13.14
N CYS A 112 -8.27 4.20 -13.18
CA CYS A 112 -7.12 3.87 -12.33
C CYS A 112 -5.90 4.76 -12.61
N ARG A 113 -5.66 5.11 -13.88
CA ARG A 113 -4.59 6.01 -14.30
C ARG A 113 -4.81 7.46 -13.89
N GLY A 114 -6.08 7.88 -13.79
CA GLY A 114 -6.44 9.23 -13.38
C GLY A 114 -6.60 9.43 -11.88
N THR A 115 -6.68 8.34 -11.08
CA THR A 115 -6.97 8.42 -9.64
C THR A 115 -5.91 7.80 -8.75
N GLY A 116 -5.11 6.88 -9.28
CA GLY A 116 -4.07 6.18 -8.54
C GLY A 116 -4.56 5.36 -7.34
N LEU A 117 -5.82 4.96 -7.30
CA LEU A 117 -6.40 4.17 -6.22
C LEU A 117 -5.84 2.74 -6.18
N ARG A 118 -5.79 2.15 -4.99
CA ARG A 118 -5.50 0.73 -4.81
C ARG A 118 -6.75 -0.11 -5.07
N ARG A 119 -6.58 -1.41 -5.34
CA ARG A 119 -7.69 -2.32 -5.62
C ARG A 119 -8.80 -2.25 -4.55
N LYS A 120 -8.45 -2.33 -3.29
CA LYS A 120 -9.41 -2.26 -2.19
C LYS A 120 -10.10 -0.89 -2.13
N GLU A 121 -9.37 0.19 -2.37
CA GLU A 121 -9.90 1.55 -2.41
C GLU A 121 -10.90 1.72 -3.57
N LEU A 122 -10.63 1.13 -4.75
CA LEU A 122 -11.57 1.09 -5.87
C LEU A 122 -12.85 0.29 -5.55
N GLN A 123 -12.71 -0.85 -4.87
CA GLN A 123 -13.83 -1.70 -4.50
C GLN A 123 -14.74 -1.09 -3.42
N GLU A 124 -14.21 -0.14 -2.66
CA GLU A 124 -14.92 0.55 -1.58
C GLU A 124 -15.37 1.97 -1.96
N LEU A 125 -14.91 2.48 -3.11
CA LEU A 125 -15.24 3.83 -3.60
C LEU A 125 -16.75 4.00 -3.80
N ARG A 126 -17.30 5.11 -3.29
CA ARG A 126 -18.71 5.48 -3.36
C ARG A 126 -18.89 6.86 -3.98
N GLY A 127 -20.10 7.18 -4.45
CA GLY A 127 -20.43 8.49 -5.01
C GLY A 127 -20.08 9.66 -4.06
N LYS A 128 -20.33 9.48 -2.77
CA LYS A 128 -20.02 10.49 -1.72
C LYS A 128 -18.52 10.79 -1.48
N ASP A 129 -17.64 10.02 -2.10
CA ASP A 129 -16.20 10.19 -1.89
C ASP A 129 -15.57 11.20 -2.89
N LEU A 130 -16.37 11.77 -3.80
CA LEU A 130 -15.95 12.87 -4.65
C LEU A 130 -15.95 14.18 -3.86
N VAL A 131 -14.84 14.93 -3.93
CA VAL A 131 -14.67 16.18 -3.18
C VAL A 131 -14.14 17.25 -4.14
N SER A 132 -14.80 18.41 -4.18
CA SER A 132 -14.32 19.55 -4.95
C SER A 132 -13.31 20.40 -4.18
N ARG A 133 -12.54 21.21 -4.89
CA ARG A 133 -11.65 22.20 -4.28
C ARG A 133 -12.40 23.20 -3.41
N GLU A 134 -13.57 23.65 -3.84
CA GLU A 134 -14.39 24.58 -3.08
C GLU A 134 -14.87 23.99 -1.74
N GLN A 135 -15.12 22.67 -1.71
CA GLN A 135 -15.44 21.97 -0.47
C GLN A 135 -14.21 21.89 0.45
N ILE A 136 -13.03 21.62 -0.10
CA ILE A 136 -11.77 21.60 0.65
C ILE A 136 -11.48 22.99 1.26
N GLU A 137 -11.56 24.06 0.48
CA GLU A 137 -11.28 25.43 0.94
C GLU A 137 -12.28 25.86 2.02
N ARG A 138 -13.56 25.53 1.86
CA ARG A 138 -14.58 25.80 2.89
C ARG A 138 -14.29 25.07 4.20
N GLU A 139 -13.93 23.77 4.12
CA GLU A 139 -13.61 22.98 5.30
C GLU A 139 -12.33 23.48 5.98
N ILE A 140 -11.28 23.87 5.23
CA ILE A 140 -10.08 24.49 5.77
C ILE A 140 -10.46 25.76 6.55
N SER A 141 -11.23 26.68 5.95
CA SER A 141 -11.64 27.91 6.60
C SER A 141 -12.41 27.68 7.90
N GLN A 142 -13.27 26.65 7.92
CA GLN A 142 -14.01 26.27 9.13
C GLN A 142 -13.09 25.74 10.22
N LEU A 143 -12.14 24.86 9.87
CA LEU A 143 -11.22 24.26 10.84
C LEU A 143 -10.17 25.28 11.34
N GLU A 144 -9.74 26.20 10.50
CA GLU A 144 -8.81 27.27 10.87
C GLU A 144 -9.45 28.30 11.82
N SER A 145 -10.77 28.48 11.78
CA SER A 145 -11.48 29.35 12.74
C SER A 145 -11.45 28.85 14.19
N VAL A 146 -11.14 27.57 14.40
CA VAL A 146 -10.94 27.00 15.74
C VAL A 146 -9.56 27.40 16.27
N PRO A 147 -9.44 28.06 17.45
CA PRO A 147 -8.14 28.39 18.03
C PRO A 147 -7.24 27.16 18.18
N VAL A 148 -5.94 27.34 17.94
CA VAL A 148 -4.97 26.22 17.92
C VAL A 148 -4.99 25.43 19.22
N GLU A 149 -5.13 26.13 20.35
CA GLU A 149 -5.13 25.56 21.71
C GLU A 149 -6.38 24.69 21.97
N GLN A 150 -7.43 24.87 21.17
CA GLN A 150 -8.71 24.15 21.29
C GLN A 150 -8.85 23.03 20.24
N ARG A 151 -7.86 22.88 19.32
CA ARG A 151 -7.91 21.87 18.27
C ARG A 151 -7.60 20.49 18.85
N GLU A 152 -8.55 19.60 18.71
CA GLU A 152 -8.29 18.19 18.97
C GLU A 152 -7.29 17.60 17.94
N PRO A 153 -6.54 16.54 18.29
CA PRO A 153 -5.60 15.89 17.37
C PRO A 153 -6.24 15.41 16.06
N SER A 154 -7.52 15.05 16.09
CA SER A 154 -8.33 14.67 14.93
C SER A 154 -8.52 15.84 13.96
N VAL A 155 -8.79 17.04 14.48
CA VAL A 155 -8.97 18.28 13.73
C VAL A 155 -7.65 18.70 13.07
N THR A 156 -6.56 18.67 13.84
CA THR A 156 -5.22 18.99 13.31
C THR A 156 -4.86 18.07 12.18
N LYS A 157 -5.03 16.75 12.34
CA LYS A 157 -4.74 15.77 11.30
C LYS A 157 -5.62 15.95 10.05
N ARG A 158 -6.88 16.31 10.25
CA ARG A 158 -7.81 16.60 9.14
C ARG A 158 -7.36 17.82 8.37
N LEU A 159 -7.00 18.89 9.07
CA LEU A 159 -6.51 20.13 8.48
C LEU A 159 -5.22 19.90 7.66
N GLU A 160 -4.25 19.17 8.22
CA GLU A 160 -3.02 18.78 7.50
C GLU A 160 -3.34 18.07 6.18
N MET A 161 -4.26 17.10 6.20
CA MET A 161 -4.65 16.37 4.98
C MET A 161 -5.30 17.28 3.94
N LEU A 162 -6.13 18.24 4.34
CA LEU A 162 -6.77 19.20 3.44
C LEU A 162 -5.73 20.18 2.88
N GLN A 163 -4.80 20.66 3.70
CA GLN A 163 -3.71 21.54 3.29
C GLN A 163 -2.76 20.83 2.31
N ASP A 164 -2.46 19.54 2.52
CA ASP A 164 -1.70 18.73 1.56
C ASP A 164 -2.41 18.66 0.21
N ALA A 165 -3.74 18.48 0.19
CA ALA A 165 -4.52 18.45 -1.04
C ALA A 165 -4.53 19.81 -1.75
N ARG A 166 -4.53 20.90 -1.01
CA ARG A 166 -4.49 22.29 -1.53
C ARG A 166 -3.24 22.57 -2.36
N MET A 167 -2.14 21.85 -2.13
CA MET A 167 -0.91 21.99 -2.90
C MET A 167 -1.04 21.50 -4.35
N PHE A 168 -2.05 20.70 -4.68
CA PHE A 168 -2.32 20.24 -6.03
C PHE A 168 -3.22 21.24 -6.76
N PRO A 169 -2.96 21.57 -8.05
CA PRO A 169 -3.77 22.53 -8.81
C PRO A 169 -5.14 21.98 -9.24
N GLU A 170 -5.35 20.67 -9.11
CA GLU A 170 -6.56 19.98 -9.55
C GLU A 170 -7.79 20.47 -8.80
N GLY A 171 -8.93 20.54 -9.52
CA GLY A 171 -10.20 21.00 -8.96
C GLY A 171 -10.98 19.93 -8.20
N TRP A 172 -10.65 18.63 -8.41
CA TRP A 172 -11.39 17.51 -7.88
C TRP A 172 -10.51 16.43 -7.30
N PHE A 173 -10.99 15.81 -6.22
CA PHE A 173 -10.28 14.82 -5.44
C PHE A 173 -11.19 13.65 -5.07
N ILE A 174 -10.57 12.51 -4.81
CA ILE A 174 -11.25 11.36 -4.20
C ILE A 174 -10.81 11.26 -2.73
N HIS A 175 -11.78 11.24 -1.83
CA HIS A 175 -11.57 11.02 -0.41
C HIS A 175 -11.40 9.54 -0.10
N VAL A 176 -10.18 9.11 0.09
CA VAL A 176 -9.86 7.73 0.50
C VAL A 176 -9.89 7.66 2.03
N ARG A 177 -11.01 7.20 2.60
CA ARG A 177 -11.24 7.14 4.05
C ARG A 177 -10.40 6.09 4.75
N ASN A 178 -10.20 4.94 4.13
CA ASN A 178 -9.51 3.80 4.74
C ASN A 178 -8.43 3.23 3.81
N GLY A 179 -7.36 3.99 3.63
CA GLY A 179 -6.21 3.57 2.84
C GLY A 179 -5.35 2.52 3.54
N LYS A 180 -4.24 2.12 2.92
CA LYS A 180 -3.31 1.13 3.49
C LYS A 180 -2.80 1.60 4.86
N GLY A 181 -3.03 0.78 5.88
CA GLY A 181 -2.68 1.08 7.27
C GLY A 181 -3.66 2.02 7.96
N GLY A 182 -4.91 2.12 7.46
CA GLY A 182 -5.94 2.99 8.02
C GLY A 182 -5.71 4.49 7.74
N ARG A 183 -4.82 4.81 6.78
CA ARG A 183 -4.53 6.22 6.46
C ARG A 183 -5.58 6.80 5.54
N GLU A 184 -6.15 7.89 5.96
CA GLU A 184 -7.02 8.76 5.19
C GLU A 184 -6.19 9.67 4.28
N ARG A 185 -6.69 10.00 3.09
CA ARG A 185 -6.08 10.98 2.17
C ARG A 185 -7.06 11.47 1.13
N LEU A 186 -6.76 12.61 0.55
CA LEU A 186 -7.35 13.08 -0.70
C LEU A 186 -6.42 12.71 -1.86
N SER A 187 -6.97 12.12 -2.92
CA SER A 187 -6.24 11.74 -4.14
C SER A 187 -6.71 12.64 -5.28
N PRO A 188 -5.87 13.51 -5.86
CA PRO A 188 -6.29 14.37 -6.97
C PRO A 188 -6.67 13.54 -8.18
N ILE A 189 -7.68 14.01 -8.93
CA ILE A 189 -8.10 13.42 -10.21
C ILE A 189 -7.35 14.14 -11.31
N ILE A 190 -6.53 13.41 -12.08
CA ILE A 190 -5.62 14.01 -13.05
C ILE A 190 -5.80 13.46 -14.47
N GLY A 191 -5.24 14.19 -15.43
CA GLY A 191 -5.07 13.77 -16.81
C GLY A 191 -6.31 13.95 -17.68
N LYS A 192 -6.17 13.59 -18.95
CA LYS A 192 -7.17 13.88 -20.00
C LYS A 192 -8.54 13.22 -19.81
N ASN A 193 -8.65 12.24 -18.94
CA ASN A 193 -9.91 11.54 -18.66
C ASN A 193 -10.55 12.02 -17.33
N ALA A 194 -10.05 13.12 -16.75
CA ALA A 194 -10.52 13.63 -15.46
C ALA A 194 -12.02 13.89 -15.44
N GLU A 195 -12.56 14.52 -16.48
CA GLU A 195 -13.98 14.83 -16.63
C GLU A 195 -14.85 13.57 -16.60
N GLN A 196 -14.53 12.56 -17.40
CA GLN A 196 -15.24 11.27 -17.41
C GLN A 196 -15.19 10.55 -16.05
N ILE A 197 -14.07 10.69 -15.32
CA ILE A 197 -13.90 10.12 -13.98
C ILE A 197 -14.82 10.83 -12.98
N ILE A 198 -14.85 12.16 -13.04
CA ILE A 198 -15.69 13.01 -12.19
C ILE A 198 -17.17 12.70 -12.44
N GLU A 199 -17.63 12.72 -13.70
CA GLU A 199 -19.00 12.40 -14.11
C GLU A 199 -19.41 11.03 -13.57
N ARG A 200 -18.59 9.98 -13.80
CA ARG A 200 -18.91 8.64 -13.31
C ARG A 200 -19.13 8.59 -11.80
N ILE A 201 -18.31 9.32 -11.01
CA ILE A 201 -18.47 9.34 -9.55
C ILE A 201 -19.69 10.18 -9.16
N ALA A 202 -19.90 11.33 -9.80
CA ALA A 202 -21.00 12.24 -9.54
C ALA A 202 -22.37 11.62 -9.86
N ASP A 203 -22.45 10.84 -10.93
CA ASP A 203 -23.66 10.11 -11.33
C ASP A 203 -23.97 8.90 -10.45
N THR A 204 -23.00 8.48 -9.62
CA THR A 204 -23.20 7.38 -8.67
C THR A 204 -23.89 7.89 -7.40
N PRO A 205 -25.02 7.31 -6.97
CA PRO A 205 -25.65 7.65 -5.72
C PRO A 205 -24.68 7.61 -4.54
N ALA A 206 -24.83 8.52 -3.58
CA ALA A 206 -23.85 8.77 -2.51
C ALA A 206 -23.37 7.50 -1.79
N GLU A 207 -24.28 6.58 -1.50
CA GLU A 207 -23.96 5.34 -0.74
C GLU A 207 -23.68 4.14 -1.64
N GLU A 208 -23.81 4.29 -2.95
CA GLU A 208 -23.55 3.21 -3.90
C GLU A 208 -22.08 3.17 -4.31
N LYS A 209 -21.64 1.98 -4.73
CA LYS A 209 -20.29 1.77 -5.22
C LYS A 209 -20.15 2.25 -6.65
N VAL A 210 -19.12 3.04 -6.93
CA VAL A 210 -18.73 3.47 -8.29
C VAL A 210 -18.37 2.28 -9.19
N TRP A 211 -17.79 1.22 -8.60
CA TRP A 211 -17.46 -0.02 -9.29
C TRP A 211 -18.10 -1.21 -8.60
N GLN A 212 -19.08 -1.82 -9.24
CA GLN A 212 -19.68 -3.08 -8.74
C GLN A 212 -18.70 -4.24 -8.82
N HIS A 213 -17.84 -4.23 -9.85
CA HIS A 213 -16.81 -5.25 -10.04
C HIS A 213 -15.47 -4.63 -10.49
N VAL A 214 -14.38 -5.05 -9.86
CA VAL A 214 -13.02 -4.73 -10.27
C VAL A 214 -12.32 -6.01 -10.69
N HIS A 215 -12.10 -6.20 -11.98
CA HIS A 215 -11.56 -7.44 -12.55
C HIS A 215 -10.24 -7.83 -11.88
N ASN A 216 -10.12 -9.09 -11.44
CA ASN A 216 -8.98 -9.55 -10.65
C ASN A 216 -7.64 -9.46 -11.40
N SER A 217 -7.66 -9.63 -12.72
CA SER A 217 -6.47 -9.56 -13.58
C SER A 217 -6.11 -8.15 -14.04
N ALA A 218 -6.89 -7.13 -13.67
CA ALA A 218 -6.52 -5.74 -13.95
C ALA A 218 -5.23 -5.36 -13.19
N ASP A 219 -4.25 -4.79 -13.90
CA ASP A 219 -2.97 -4.38 -13.31
C ASP A 219 -3.06 -3.05 -12.54
N ILE A 220 -3.88 -3.04 -11.48
CA ILE A 220 -4.09 -1.84 -10.66
C ILE A 220 -2.76 -1.24 -10.15
N HIS A 221 -1.78 -2.07 -9.82
CA HIS A 221 -0.48 -1.58 -9.36
C HIS A 221 0.32 -0.90 -10.48
N GLY A 222 0.23 -1.41 -11.70
CA GLY A 222 0.84 -0.78 -12.88
C GLY A 222 0.21 0.57 -13.17
N TYR A 223 -1.12 0.64 -13.26
CA TYR A 223 -1.85 1.91 -13.50
C TYR A 223 -1.60 2.95 -12.40
N ARG A 224 -1.53 2.51 -11.15
CA ARG A 224 -1.15 3.39 -10.04
C ARG A 224 0.32 3.89 -10.15
N ALA A 225 1.23 3.09 -10.66
CA ALA A 225 2.60 3.54 -10.88
C ALA A 225 2.66 4.59 -12.01
N GLU A 226 1.86 4.42 -13.06
CA GLU A 226 1.71 5.43 -14.13
C GLU A 226 1.14 6.74 -13.58
N TYR A 227 0.09 6.67 -12.76
CA TYR A 227 -0.45 7.83 -12.03
C TYR A 227 0.62 8.53 -11.17
N ALA A 228 1.34 7.79 -10.34
CA ALA A 228 2.38 8.36 -9.48
C ALA A 228 3.50 9.02 -10.30
N THR A 229 3.86 8.44 -11.46
CA THR A 229 4.82 9.03 -12.39
C THR A 229 4.28 10.32 -13.01
N ALA A 230 2.99 10.37 -13.35
CA ALA A 230 2.36 11.58 -13.91
C ALA A 230 2.34 12.71 -12.87
N ILE A 231 1.92 12.44 -11.63
CA ILE A 231 1.98 13.39 -10.52
C ILE A 231 3.40 13.89 -10.30
N TYR A 232 4.37 12.97 -10.23
CA TYR A 232 5.77 13.34 -10.03
C TYR A 232 6.27 14.29 -11.13
N LYS A 233 6.01 13.96 -12.40
CA LYS A 233 6.42 14.81 -13.54
C LYS A 233 5.75 16.19 -13.55
N ALA A 234 4.51 16.28 -13.06
CA ALA A 234 3.79 17.54 -13.03
C ALA A 234 4.23 18.46 -11.88
N HIS A 235 4.67 17.90 -10.74
CA HIS A 235 4.89 18.66 -9.50
C HIS A 235 6.32 18.55 -8.94
N ALA A 236 7.15 17.64 -9.44
CA ALA A 236 8.53 17.53 -8.99
C ALA A 236 9.38 18.70 -9.53
N ARG A 237 10.27 19.18 -8.70
CA ARG A 237 11.33 20.09 -9.14
C ARG A 237 12.18 19.38 -10.21
N GLU A 238 12.66 20.13 -11.19
CA GLU A 238 13.66 19.60 -12.10
C GLU A 238 14.92 19.21 -11.33
N SER A 239 15.58 18.12 -11.75
CA SER A 239 16.77 17.59 -11.03
C SER A 239 17.88 18.64 -10.90
N LYS A 240 17.99 19.58 -11.87
CA LYS A 240 18.93 20.70 -11.82
C LYS A 240 18.66 21.72 -10.70
N ASP A 241 17.43 21.75 -10.16
CA ASP A 241 17.01 22.69 -9.13
C ASP A 241 17.11 22.08 -7.71
N ILE A 242 17.59 20.82 -7.61
CA ILE A 242 17.84 20.14 -6.34
C ILE A 242 19.29 20.38 -5.97
N PRO A 243 19.59 21.13 -4.88
CA PRO A 243 20.96 21.24 -4.41
C PRO A 243 21.46 19.86 -4.01
N TYR A 244 22.56 19.45 -4.58
CA TYR A 244 23.33 18.28 -4.13
C TYR A 244 24.28 18.79 -3.04
N ASP A 245 24.01 18.41 -1.78
CA ASP A 245 24.95 18.55 -0.69
C ASP A 245 26.05 17.49 -0.78
#